data_378bbc2ec951f0867daf346fe09630d8
#
_entry.id   378bbc2ec951f0867daf346fe09630d8
#
_cell.length_a   1.000
_cell.length_b   1.000
_cell.length_c   1.000
_cell.angle_alpha   90.00
_cell.angle_beta   90.00
_cell.angle_gamma   90.00
#
_symmetry.space_group_name_H-M   'P 1'
#
loop_
_entity.id
_entity.type
_entity.pdbx_description
1 polymer ?
#
loop_
_entity_poly.entity_id
_entity_poly.type
_entity_poly.pdbx_seq_one_letter_code
_entity_poly.pdbx_strand_id
1 'polypeptide(L)'
;MSVMLGTIDEHSITESYKFSSAYFPSKVGGKPAWLDLFSIPEASELVCLKCNIPLVFLCQLYAPINEQNCFHRTLFVFYCNECKDGRTFAVFRSQLYRINEFYPDEPAEPEDENVSPVMCGIKLCKVCGCKATAEFENIYCSSHHKNIDLNKELRDKFIVVLPEYIINEVSDESSENSSLNSNDDDSDCSENTNEEAHIPKGSLQDMDGLDEALLEMAYGGDKDDKYFEKFKKSISSVPEQIIRYNRLESPLWICSKSIPETNDIPSCQYCGNQRSFEFQIMPQILSYLKLPESSTQESFNFGVLAVYTCPKSCDPGQKYKKEFLWEQCPL
;
A
#
# COMPACT_ATOMS: atom_id res chain seq x y z
N MET A 1 10.28 -10.72 -14.05
CA MET A 1 10.93 -10.17 -12.84
C MET A 1 10.37 -10.91 -11.65
N SER A 2 11.18 -11.22 -10.62
CA SER A 2 10.67 -11.82 -9.39
C SER A 2 9.72 -10.85 -8.70
N VAL A 3 8.66 -11.37 -8.11
CA VAL A 3 7.72 -10.59 -7.30
C VAL A 3 8.40 -10.26 -5.98
N MET A 4 8.32 -9.00 -5.56
CA MET A 4 8.81 -8.57 -4.26
C MET A 4 7.63 -8.50 -3.28
N LEU A 5 7.77 -9.12 -2.13
CA LEU A 5 6.76 -9.18 -1.09
C LEU A 5 7.17 -8.26 0.06
N GLY A 6 6.18 -7.64 0.70
CA GLY A 6 6.39 -6.84 1.91
C GLY A 6 5.68 -7.47 3.10
N THR A 7 6.39 -7.64 4.19
CA THR A 7 5.88 -8.10 5.48
C THR A 7 6.08 -7.06 6.56
N ILE A 8 5.33 -7.13 7.65
CA ILE A 8 5.50 -6.20 8.79
C ILE A 8 6.71 -6.60 9.64
N ASP A 9 7.52 -5.60 9.98
CA ASP A 9 8.53 -5.70 11.03
C ASP A 9 7.95 -5.21 12.36
N GLU A 10 7.47 -6.12 13.18
CA GLU A 10 6.90 -5.79 14.50
C GLU A 10 7.97 -5.27 15.49
N HIS A 11 9.24 -5.56 15.26
CA HIS A 11 10.35 -5.09 16.10
C HIS A 11 10.82 -3.67 15.75
N SER A 12 10.42 -3.13 14.59
CA SER A 12 10.81 -1.80 14.13
C SER A 12 10.36 -0.65 15.04
N ILE A 13 9.40 -0.89 15.92
CA ILE A 13 8.88 0.11 16.87
C ILE A 13 10.00 0.67 17.79
N THR A 14 11.04 -0.10 18.04
CA THR A 14 12.19 0.31 18.87
C THR A 14 13.22 1.17 18.13
N GLU A 15 13.16 1.20 16.80
CA GLU A 15 14.12 1.88 15.92
C GLU A 15 13.48 3.09 15.23
N SER A 16 13.09 4.08 16.03
CA SER A 16 12.31 5.25 15.56
C SER A 16 12.99 6.03 14.42
N TYR A 17 14.30 5.99 14.30
CA TYR A 17 15.05 6.65 13.23
C TYR A 17 14.70 6.09 11.84
N LYS A 18 14.38 4.79 11.72
CA LYS A 18 14.01 4.15 10.45
C LYS A 18 12.76 4.75 9.82
N PHE A 19 11.89 5.40 10.58
CA PHE A 19 10.69 6.04 10.07
C PHE A 19 10.94 7.42 9.44
N SER A 20 12.13 7.97 9.61
CA SER A 20 12.51 9.26 9.03
C SER A 20 12.66 9.18 7.51
N SER A 21 12.32 10.25 6.79
CA SER A 21 12.51 10.35 5.34
C SER A 21 13.99 10.22 4.91
N ALA A 22 14.94 10.48 5.80
CA ALA A 22 16.36 10.29 5.54
C ALA A 22 16.75 8.83 5.27
N TYR A 23 15.93 7.89 5.74
CA TYR A 23 16.13 6.44 5.55
C TYR A 23 15.20 5.84 4.48
N PHE A 24 14.43 6.67 3.77
CA PHE A 24 13.55 6.26 2.67
C PHE A 24 12.66 5.05 3.01
N PRO A 25 11.89 5.08 4.10
CA PRO A 25 11.20 3.90 4.57
C PRO A 25 10.08 3.45 3.63
N SER A 26 9.98 2.11 3.44
CA SER A 26 8.72 1.46 3.14
C SER A 26 8.01 1.19 4.46
N LYS A 27 6.78 1.71 4.66
CA LYS A 27 6.10 1.62 5.95
C LYS A 27 4.58 1.69 5.86
N VAL A 28 3.92 1.15 6.87
CA VAL A 28 2.48 1.27 7.13
C VAL A 28 2.25 2.27 8.25
N GLY A 29 1.22 3.08 8.14
CA GLY A 29 0.74 3.96 9.20
C GLY A 29 1.70 5.06 9.64
N GLY A 30 1.46 5.60 10.83
CA GLY A 30 2.17 6.76 11.32
C GLY A 30 1.89 8.03 10.52
N LYS A 31 2.92 8.85 10.35
CA LYS A 31 2.87 10.05 9.52
C LYS A 31 3.69 9.83 8.25
N PRO A 32 3.32 10.42 7.08
CA PRO A 32 4.11 10.30 5.87
C PRO A 32 5.55 10.78 6.08
N ALA A 33 6.52 9.98 5.64
CA ALA A 33 7.92 10.41 5.50
C ALA A 33 8.10 10.97 4.09
N TRP A 34 7.75 12.25 3.93
CA TRP A 34 7.72 12.93 2.63
C TRP A 34 9.09 12.92 1.95
N LEU A 35 9.13 12.67 0.64
CA LEU A 35 10.37 12.59 -0.13
C LEU A 35 10.86 13.96 -0.58
N ASP A 36 10.04 14.72 -1.33
CA ASP A 36 10.31 16.12 -1.64
C ASP A 36 9.75 17.01 -0.53
N LEU A 37 10.61 17.77 0.13
CA LEU A 37 10.26 18.52 1.34
C LEU A 37 9.89 19.99 1.05
N PHE A 38 9.91 20.41 -0.22
CA PHE A 38 9.48 21.75 -0.63
C PHE A 38 8.01 21.80 -1.06
N SER A 39 7.53 20.75 -1.70
CA SER A 39 6.28 20.78 -2.46
C SER A 39 5.36 19.62 -2.13
N ILE A 40 5.13 19.36 -0.83
CA ILE A 40 4.20 18.32 -0.38
C ILE A 40 2.76 18.67 -0.80
N PRO A 41 1.86 17.65 -0.99
CA PRO A 41 0.49 17.87 -1.39
C PRO A 41 -0.24 18.86 -0.47
N GLU A 42 -1.09 19.69 -1.05
CA GLU A 42 -1.93 20.61 -0.30
C GLU A 42 -2.98 19.84 0.52
N ALA A 43 -3.39 20.40 1.66
CA ALA A 43 -4.40 19.76 2.52
C ALA A 43 -5.71 19.48 1.75
N SER A 44 -6.08 20.34 0.79
CA SER A 44 -7.25 20.17 -0.08
C SER A 44 -7.16 18.97 -1.04
N GLU A 45 -5.96 18.47 -1.32
CA GLU A 45 -5.74 17.28 -2.15
C GLU A 45 -5.86 15.97 -1.36
N LEU A 46 -5.89 16.07 -0.03
CA LEU A 46 -5.93 14.98 0.93
C LEU A 46 -7.23 14.99 1.74
N VAL A 47 -8.34 15.38 1.14
CA VAL A 47 -9.68 15.30 1.72
C VAL A 47 -10.56 14.33 0.94
N CYS A 48 -11.48 13.68 1.64
CA CYS A 48 -12.46 12.81 1.02
C CYS A 48 -13.45 13.64 0.18
N LEU A 49 -13.66 13.23 -1.07
CA LEU A 49 -14.58 13.88 -2.00
C LEU A 49 -16.06 13.76 -1.59
N LYS A 50 -16.39 12.80 -0.69
CA LYS A 50 -17.77 12.55 -0.22
C LYS A 50 -18.07 13.22 1.11
N CYS A 51 -17.25 12.96 2.14
CA CYS A 51 -17.50 13.45 3.50
C CYS A 51 -16.69 14.69 3.88
N ASN A 52 -15.77 15.12 3.01
CA ASN A 52 -14.88 16.27 3.22
C ASN A 52 -13.99 16.18 4.48
N ILE A 53 -13.78 14.98 5.00
CA ILE A 53 -12.87 14.71 6.12
C ILE A 53 -11.46 14.43 5.56
N PRO A 54 -10.37 14.84 6.25
CA PRO A 54 -9.03 14.50 5.84
C PRO A 54 -8.82 12.98 5.69
N LEU A 55 -8.11 12.59 4.64
CA LEU A 55 -7.73 11.20 4.41
C LEU A 55 -6.68 10.76 5.43
N VAL A 56 -6.75 9.50 5.83
CA VAL A 56 -5.77 8.85 6.70
C VAL A 56 -4.64 8.28 5.84
N PHE A 57 -3.41 8.43 6.27
CA PHE A 57 -2.26 7.84 5.64
C PHE A 57 -2.22 6.32 5.91
N LEU A 58 -2.25 5.52 4.84
CA LEU A 58 -2.24 4.06 4.93
C LEU A 58 -0.83 3.50 4.93
N CYS A 59 -0.09 3.79 3.87
CA CYS A 59 1.29 3.29 3.72
C CYS A 59 2.08 4.12 2.71
N GLN A 60 3.39 3.92 2.70
CA GLN A 60 4.29 4.33 1.63
C GLN A 60 5.24 3.21 1.26
N LEU A 61 5.63 3.20 -0.02
CA LEU A 61 6.61 2.27 -0.56
C LEU A 61 7.75 3.06 -1.21
N TYR A 62 8.98 2.79 -0.78
CA TYR A 62 10.17 3.24 -1.47
C TYR A 62 10.44 2.28 -2.63
N ALA A 63 10.26 2.75 -3.85
CA ALA A 63 10.27 1.95 -5.07
C ALA A 63 11.09 2.63 -6.17
N PRO A 64 12.43 2.75 -6.00
CA PRO A 64 13.31 3.32 -7.01
C PRO A 64 13.29 2.49 -8.29
N ILE A 65 13.51 3.13 -9.43
CA ILE A 65 13.66 2.48 -10.72
C ILE A 65 14.95 2.97 -11.39
N ASN A 66 15.48 2.18 -12.32
CA ASN A 66 16.73 2.49 -13.00
C ASN A 66 16.59 3.62 -14.03
N GLU A 67 16.14 4.78 -13.57
CA GLU A 67 16.00 6.03 -14.32
C GLU A 67 16.61 7.15 -13.49
N GLN A 68 17.36 8.07 -14.13
CA GLN A 68 18.09 9.12 -13.40
C GLN A 68 17.20 9.99 -12.50
N ASN A 69 16.01 10.34 -12.98
CA ASN A 69 15.05 11.15 -12.24
C ASN A 69 14.20 10.36 -11.22
N CYS A 70 14.45 9.05 -11.10
CA CYS A 70 13.75 8.12 -10.22
C CYS A 70 14.72 7.37 -9.30
N PHE A 71 15.92 7.91 -9.08
CA PHE A 71 16.91 7.31 -8.17
C PHE A 71 16.35 7.18 -6.76
N HIS A 72 15.65 8.22 -6.28
CA HIS A 72 14.74 8.11 -5.16
C HIS A 72 13.31 8.20 -5.68
N ARG A 73 12.46 7.27 -5.28
CA ARG A 73 11.08 7.25 -5.70
C ARG A 73 10.22 6.60 -4.63
N THR A 74 9.16 7.30 -4.22
CA THR A 74 8.25 6.84 -3.16
C THR A 74 6.81 7.01 -3.62
N LEU A 75 5.99 6.02 -3.30
CA LEU A 75 4.55 5.99 -3.51
C LEU A 75 3.86 6.12 -2.16
N PHE A 76 2.88 7.02 -2.05
CA PHE A 76 2.14 7.31 -0.83
C PHE A 76 0.67 6.97 -1.05
N VAL A 77 0.05 6.24 -0.15
CA VAL A 77 -1.35 5.83 -0.23
C VAL A 77 -2.11 6.37 0.97
N PHE A 78 -3.25 7.02 0.68
CA PHE A 78 -4.17 7.56 1.66
C PHE A 78 -5.57 7.03 1.39
N TYR A 79 -6.40 6.91 2.42
CA TYR A 79 -7.78 6.46 2.31
C TYR A 79 -8.73 7.22 3.22
N CYS A 80 -10.02 7.25 2.86
CA CYS A 80 -11.07 7.77 3.73
C CYS A 80 -11.49 6.68 4.72
N ASN A 81 -11.36 6.98 6.02
CA ASN A 81 -11.77 6.05 7.08
C ASN A 81 -13.26 6.14 7.42
N GLU A 82 -13.95 7.21 7.02
CA GLU A 82 -15.33 7.48 7.41
C GLU A 82 -16.39 6.96 6.40
N CYS A 83 -16.03 6.92 5.11
CA CYS A 83 -16.97 6.47 4.07
C CYS A 83 -16.92 4.95 3.95
N LYS A 84 -18.11 4.32 3.96
CA LYS A 84 -18.26 2.87 3.78
C LYS A 84 -18.19 2.51 2.29
N ASP A 85 -19.09 3.07 1.49
CA ASP A 85 -19.19 2.79 0.06
C ASP A 85 -18.49 3.84 -0.79
N GLY A 86 -17.84 3.39 -1.87
CA GLY A 86 -17.14 4.26 -2.82
C GLY A 86 -16.17 5.19 -2.10
N ARG A 87 -15.32 4.62 -1.30
CA ARG A 87 -14.30 5.25 -0.49
C ARG A 87 -13.34 6.06 -1.35
N THR A 88 -12.94 7.22 -0.87
CA THR A 88 -11.92 8.01 -1.55
C THR A 88 -10.54 7.48 -1.19
N PHE A 89 -9.75 7.17 -2.20
CA PHE A 89 -8.32 6.93 -2.09
C PHE A 89 -7.55 8.05 -2.78
N ALA A 90 -6.37 8.34 -2.28
CA ALA A 90 -5.41 9.21 -2.96
C ALA A 90 -4.04 8.52 -3.00
N VAL A 91 -3.46 8.45 -4.19
CA VAL A 91 -2.13 7.90 -4.39
C VAL A 91 -1.26 8.99 -5.00
N PHE A 92 -0.08 9.20 -4.40
CA PHE A 92 0.91 10.14 -4.90
C PHE A 92 2.23 9.43 -5.15
N ARG A 93 2.88 9.78 -6.25
CA ARG A 93 4.25 9.40 -6.57
C ARG A 93 5.14 10.64 -6.49
N SER A 94 6.21 10.56 -5.70
CA SER A 94 7.29 11.53 -5.68
C SER A 94 8.59 10.88 -6.11
N GLN A 95 9.46 11.64 -6.77
CA GLN A 95 10.73 11.14 -7.28
C GLN A 95 11.79 12.25 -7.30
N LEU A 96 13.04 11.87 -7.05
CA LEU A 96 14.21 12.75 -7.02
C LEU A 96 15.38 12.11 -7.75
N TYR A 97 16.24 12.97 -8.29
CA TYR A 97 17.57 12.57 -8.75
C TYR A 97 18.42 12.12 -7.55
N ARG A 98 19.50 11.36 -7.81
CA ARG A 98 20.48 10.99 -6.79
C ARG A 98 21.06 12.23 -6.10
N ILE A 99 21.55 13.19 -6.89
CA ILE A 99 21.99 14.47 -6.36
C ILE A 99 20.78 15.40 -6.26
N ASN A 100 20.40 15.76 -5.06
CA ASN A 100 19.26 16.62 -4.76
C ASN A 100 19.56 17.49 -3.54
N GLU A 101 18.66 18.42 -3.21
CA GLU A 101 18.85 19.42 -2.17
C GLU A 101 18.39 18.95 -0.77
N PHE A 102 17.82 17.75 -0.64
CA PHE A 102 17.22 17.26 0.61
C PHE A 102 18.07 16.22 1.32
N TYR A 103 18.74 15.37 0.55
CA TYR A 103 19.44 14.19 1.06
C TYR A 103 20.88 14.14 0.57
N PRO A 104 21.81 13.70 1.40
CA PRO A 104 23.19 13.44 0.97
C PRO A 104 23.24 12.33 -0.08
N ASP A 105 24.30 12.29 -0.88
CA ASP A 105 24.54 11.25 -1.89
C ASP A 105 24.82 9.88 -1.27
N GLU A 106 25.38 9.88 -0.06
CA GLU A 106 25.66 8.67 0.71
C GLU A 106 24.51 8.35 1.66
N PRO A 107 24.18 7.07 1.85
CA PRO A 107 23.15 6.66 2.82
C PRO A 107 23.46 7.18 4.22
N ALA A 108 22.42 7.55 4.97
CA ALA A 108 22.58 7.93 6.37
C ALA A 108 23.00 6.71 7.20
N GLU A 109 24.05 6.88 8.04
CA GLU A 109 24.49 5.83 8.95
C GLU A 109 23.48 5.66 10.11
N PRO A 110 23.26 4.43 10.60
CA PRO A 110 22.30 4.16 11.68
C PRO A 110 22.59 4.94 12.98
N GLU A 111 23.84 5.33 13.20
CA GLU A 111 24.28 6.06 14.39
C GLU A 111 24.02 7.57 14.29
N ASP A 112 23.70 8.06 13.13
CA ASP A 112 23.35 9.47 12.91
C ASP A 112 21.91 9.76 13.34
N GLU A 113 21.62 9.65 14.63
CA GLU A 113 20.29 9.97 15.21
C GLU A 113 19.80 11.39 14.89
N ASN A 114 20.67 12.25 14.35
CA ASN A 114 20.43 13.66 14.05
C ASN A 114 20.28 13.95 12.56
N VAL A 115 20.20 12.98 11.66
CA VAL A 115 19.92 13.22 10.25
C VAL A 115 18.44 13.58 10.09
N SER A 116 18.13 14.82 10.45
CA SER A 116 16.85 15.41 10.10
C SER A 116 17.01 15.99 8.69
N PRO A 117 16.20 15.54 7.72
CA PRO A 117 16.20 16.15 6.40
C PRO A 117 15.90 17.65 6.56
N VAL A 118 16.52 18.48 5.71
CA VAL A 118 16.36 19.92 5.74
C VAL A 118 14.89 20.26 5.42
N MET A 119 14.09 20.43 6.45
CA MET A 119 12.69 20.87 6.30
C MET A 119 12.66 22.33 5.86
N CYS A 120 12.39 22.55 4.58
CA CYS A 120 12.47 23.87 3.92
C CYS A 120 11.27 24.77 4.24
N GLY A 121 11.02 25.00 5.52
CA GLY A 121 10.01 25.98 5.96
C GLY A 121 8.56 25.51 5.88
N ILE A 122 8.27 24.33 5.35
CA ILE A 122 6.90 23.77 5.34
C ILE A 122 6.50 23.40 6.76
N LYS A 123 5.33 23.85 7.18
CA LYS A 123 4.72 23.46 8.45
C LYS A 123 3.85 22.22 8.25
N LEU A 124 4.10 21.20 9.05
CA LEU A 124 3.33 19.96 9.03
C LEU A 124 2.25 19.97 10.10
N CYS A 125 1.12 19.35 9.79
CA CYS A 125 0.05 19.12 10.75
C CYS A 125 0.56 18.27 11.92
N LYS A 126 0.38 18.79 13.12
CA LYS A 126 0.77 18.11 14.36
C LYS A 126 0.16 16.72 14.50
N VAL A 127 -1.04 16.52 13.97
CA VAL A 127 -1.78 15.25 14.05
C VAL A 127 -1.30 14.27 12.99
N CYS A 128 -1.45 14.57 11.71
CA CYS A 128 -1.28 13.60 10.61
C CYS A 128 0.01 13.74 9.81
N GLY A 129 0.82 14.80 10.01
CA GLY A 129 2.05 15.01 9.23
C GLY A 129 1.85 15.49 7.79
N CYS A 130 0.61 15.78 7.35
CA CYS A 130 0.33 16.45 6.08
C CYS A 130 0.58 17.97 6.20
N LYS A 131 0.53 18.70 5.08
CA LYS A 131 0.74 20.16 5.09
C LYS A 131 -0.27 20.86 5.98
N ALA A 132 0.23 21.64 6.93
CA ALA A 132 -0.60 22.52 7.74
C ALA A 132 -1.00 23.79 6.95
N THR A 133 -2.14 24.39 7.27
CA THR A 133 -2.66 25.56 6.58
C THR A 133 -2.63 26.80 7.47
N ALA A 134 -2.49 27.97 6.84
CA ALA A 134 -2.50 29.26 7.55
C ALA A 134 -3.83 29.51 8.26
N GLU A 135 -4.94 29.00 7.75
CA GLU A 135 -6.26 29.09 8.36
C GLU A 135 -6.30 28.46 9.76
N PHE A 136 -5.49 27.40 9.99
CA PHE A 136 -5.38 26.71 11.27
C PHE A 136 -4.00 26.96 11.92
N GLU A 137 -3.53 28.21 11.87
CA GLU A 137 -2.32 28.72 12.55
C GLU A 137 -1.02 28.04 12.09
N ASN A 138 -1.01 27.38 10.93
CA ASN A 138 0.08 26.51 10.46
C ASN A 138 0.45 25.38 11.45
N ILE A 139 -0.52 24.93 12.26
CA ILE A 139 -0.37 23.83 13.21
C ILE A 139 -1.16 22.61 12.73
N TYR A 140 -2.33 22.84 12.10
CA TYR A 140 -3.21 21.77 11.64
C TYR A 140 -3.53 21.92 10.15
N CYS A 141 -3.88 20.80 9.51
CA CYS A 141 -4.31 20.81 8.09
C CYS A 141 -5.81 21.09 7.93
N SER A 142 -6.61 21.01 9.01
CA SER A 142 -8.06 21.16 8.98
C SER A 142 -8.62 21.46 10.38
N SER A 143 -9.87 21.97 10.43
CA SER A 143 -10.65 22.09 11.66
C SER A 143 -10.88 20.75 12.35
N HIS A 144 -11.05 19.69 11.58
CA HIS A 144 -11.23 18.32 12.09
C HIS A 144 -10.04 17.90 12.95
N HIS A 145 -8.80 18.02 12.45
CA HIS A 145 -7.60 17.66 13.20
C HIS A 145 -7.32 18.60 14.38
N LYS A 146 -7.65 19.90 14.26
CA LYS A 146 -7.60 20.84 15.39
C LYS A 146 -8.53 20.37 16.51
N ASN A 147 -9.78 20.05 16.19
CA ASN A 147 -10.77 19.62 17.18
C ASN A 147 -10.37 18.29 17.87
N ILE A 148 -9.85 17.33 17.10
CA ILE A 148 -9.40 16.03 17.63
C ILE A 148 -8.21 16.22 18.58
N ASP A 149 -7.23 17.05 18.25
CA ASP A 149 -6.07 17.29 19.13
C ASP A 149 -6.46 17.96 20.46
N LEU A 150 -7.45 18.86 20.42
CA LEU A 150 -7.92 19.61 21.58
C LEU A 150 -8.96 18.87 22.43
N ASN A 151 -9.62 17.84 21.90
CA ASN A 151 -10.67 17.10 22.58
C ASN A 151 -10.35 15.60 22.65
N LYS A 152 -10.15 15.11 23.90
CA LYS A 152 -9.79 13.72 24.14
C LYS A 152 -10.88 12.73 23.68
N GLU A 153 -12.17 13.06 23.88
CA GLU A 153 -13.28 12.17 23.48
C GLU A 153 -13.32 11.98 21.95
N LEU A 154 -13.01 13.04 21.18
CA LEU A 154 -12.91 12.94 19.72
C LEU A 154 -11.68 12.13 19.29
N ARG A 155 -10.58 12.24 20.01
CA ARG A 155 -9.36 11.47 19.77
C ARG A 155 -9.60 9.97 19.94
N ASP A 156 -10.36 9.60 20.95
CA ASP A 156 -10.69 8.19 21.20
C ASP A 156 -11.75 7.64 20.20
N LYS A 157 -12.50 8.54 19.55
CA LYS A 157 -13.56 8.18 18.60
C LYS A 157 -13.09 8.05 17.14
N PHE A 158 -12.17 8.90 16.72
CA PHE A 158 -11.74 8.98 15.31
C PHE A 158 -10.31 8.46 15.12
N ILE A 159 -10.14 7.58 14.13
CA ILE A 159 -8.82 7.17 13.68
C ILE A 159 -8.30 8.23 12.70
N VAL A 160 -7.21 8.88 13.07
CA VAL A 160 -6.54 9.89 12.24
C VAL A 160 -5.10 9.53 11.93
N VAL A 161 -4.54 8.60 12.71
CA VAL A 161 -3.19 8.02 12.53
C VAL A 161 -3.27 6.55 12.89
N LEU A 162 -2.78 5.70 12.00
CA LEU A 162 -2.68 4.25 12.17
C LEU A 162 -1.42 3.88 12.97
N PRO A 163 -1.36 2.69 13.58
CA PRO A 163 -0.11 2.14 14.09
C PRO A 163 0.98 2.15 13.03
N GLU A 164 2.22 2.39 13.42
CA GLU A 164 3.34 2.56 12.50
C GLU A 164 4.26 1.35 12.52
N TYR A 165 4.57 0.80 11.33
CA TYR A 165 5.44 -0.35 11.16
C TYR A 165 6.31 -0.20 9.91
N ILE A 166 7.55 -0.66 9.96
CA ILE A 166 8.40 -0.83 8.77
C ILE A 166 7.94 -2.04 7.96
N ILE A 167 8.04 -1.94 6.66
CA ILE A 167 7.81 -3.05 5.73
C ILE A 167 9.17 -3.64 5.36
N ASN A 168 9.39 -4.90 5.71
CA ASN A 168 10.54 -5.68 5.26
C ASN A 168 10.27 -6.27 3.89
N GLU A 169 11.23 -6.20 2.99
CA GLU A 169 11.17 -6.75 1.65
C GLU A 169 11.65 -8.21 1.65
N VAL A 170 10.86 -9.10 1.06
CA VAL A 170 11.16 -10.53 0.91
C VAL A 170 10.98 -10.92 -0.56
N SER A 171 11.93 -11.65 -1.13
CA SER A 171 11.80 -12.18 -2.49
C SER A 171 10.85 -13.36 -2.52
N ASP A 172 9.93 -13.41 -3.49
CA ASP A 172 9.10 -14.58 -3.74
C ASP A 172 9.89 -15.62 -4.56
N GLU A 173 10.56 -16.55 -3.90
CA GLU A 173 11.34 -17.62 -4.55
C GLU A 173 10.44 -18.63 -5.31
N SER A 174 9.14 -18.65 -5.02
CA SER A 174 8.19 -19.56 -5.69
C SER A 174 7.89 -19.18 -7.14
N SER A 175 8.17 -17.93 -7.54
CA SER A 175 7.88 -17.43 -8.88
C SER A 175 8.85 -17.93 -9.96
N GLU A 176 10.03 -18.43 -9.61
CA GLU A 176 10.99 -18.93 -10.59
C GLU A 176 10.63 -20.29 -11.19
N ASN A 177 9.86 -21.12 -10.46
CA ASN A 177 9.47 -22.46 -10.91
C ASN A 177 8.21 -22.50 -11.80
N SER A 178 7.46 -21.42 -11.96
CA SER A 178 6.23 -21.40 -12.77
C SER A 178 6.43 -20.95 -14.22
N SER A 179 7.63 -20.49 -14.60
CA SER A 179 7.90 -19.95 -15.95
C SER A 179 8.29 -21.00 -16.99
N LEU A 180 8.34 -22.29 -16.64
CA LEU A 180 8.81 -23.37 -17.56
C LEU A 180 7.69 -24.25 -18.14
N ASN A 181 6.41 -24.03 -17.81
CA ASN A 181 5.31 -24.82 -18.35
C ASN A 181 4.13 -23.95 -18.81
N SER A 182 4.32 -23.18 -19.87
CA SER A 182 3.24 -22.65 -20.69
C SER A 182 3.46 -23.10 -22.13
N ASN A 183 3.12 -24.35 -22.40
CA ASN A 183 2.74 -24.78 -23.74
C ASN A 183 1.22 -24.90 -23.73
N ASP A 184 0.56 -23.89 -24.25
CA ASP A 184 -0.81 -23.97 -24.70
C ASP A 184 -0.83 -24.85 -25.97
N ASP A 185 -1.35 -26.06 -25.84
CA ASP A 185 -1.86 -26.82 -26.97
C ASP A 185 -3.28 -27.30 -26.62
N ASP A 186 -4.23 -26.67 -27.27
CA ASP A 186 -5.61 -27.13 -27.40
C ASP A 186 -5.63 -28.44 -28.17
N SER A 187 -6.04 -29.57 -27.56
CA SER A 187 -6.77 -30.63 -28.24
C SER A 187 -7.39 -31.61 -27.27
N ASP A 188 -8.64 -31.65 -27.35
CA ASP A 188 -9.72 -32.60 -27.19
C ASP A 188 -9.40 -34.06 -26.81
N CYS A 189 -10.26 -34.57 -25.86
CA CYS A 189 -10.84 -35.89 -25.64
C CYS A 189 -10.03 -37.05 -25.10
N SER A 190 -10.64 -37.56 -24.02
CA SER A 190 -10.98 -38.97 -23.66
C SER A 190 -10.09 -39.79 -22.73
N GLU A 191 -10.77 -40.13 -21.62
CA GLU A 191 -10.86 -41.43 -20.87
C GLU A 191 -9.64 -42.04 -20.17
N ASN A 192 -9.87 -42.13 -18.83
CA ASN A 192 -9.51 -43.25 -17.93
C ASN A 192 -8.07 -43.72 -17.81
N THR A 193 -7.50 -43.50 -16.60
CA THR A 193 -7.10 -44.63 -15.72
C THR A 193 -6.69 -44.09 -14.33
N ASN A 194 -7.16 -44.81 -13.30
CA ASN A 194 -6.79 -44.69 -11.89
C ASN A 194 -5.30 -44.95 -11.68
N GLU A 195 -4.56 -43.97 -11.15
CA GLU A 195 -3.36 -44.25 -10.36
C GLU A 195 -3.37 -43.36 -9.14
N GLU A 196 -3.49 -43.99 -7.97
CA GLU A 196 -3.34 -43.38 -6.66
C GLU A 196 -1.91 -42.84 -6.51
N ALA A 197 -1.71 -41.54 -6.69
CA ALA A 197 -0.47 -40.90 -6.32
C ALA A 197 -0.49 -40.61 -4.82
N HIS A 198 0.36 -41.34 -4.11
CA HIS A 198 0.68 -41.21 -2.68
C HIS A 198 1.14 -39.79 -2.37
N ILE A 199 0.27 -38.98 -1.77
CA ILE A 199 0.62 -37.69 -1.21
C ILE A 199 1.35 -37.97 0.11
N PRO A 200 2.58 -37.43 0.31
CA PRO A 200 3.23 -37.52 1.61
C PRO A 200 2.39 -36.73 2.64
N LYS A 201 1.89 -37.44 3.66
CA LYS A 201 1.35 -36.81 4.86
C LYS A 201 2.50 -36.14 5.63
N GLY A 202 2.78 -34.90 5.31
CA GLY A 202 3.75 -34.07 6.00
C GLY A 202 3.20 -32.66 6.16
N SER A 203 2.81 -32.35 7.37
CA SER A 203 2.74 -31.01 7.96
C SER A 203 1.73 -30.02 7.38
N LEU A 204 0.45 -30.25 7.65
CA LEU A 204 -0.59 -29.21 7.72
C LEU A 204 -0.85 -28.75 9.17
N GLN A 205 0.05 -29.06 10.10
CA GLN A 205 -0.15 -28.82 11.54
C GLN A 205 0.54 -27.55 12.07
N ASP A 206 1.31 -26.80 11.25
CA ASP A 206 2.02 -25.59 11.70
C ASP A 206 1.46 -24.28 11.07
N MET A 207 0.23 -24.30 10.55
CA MET A 207 -0.46 -23.07 10.08
C MET A 207 -1.41 -22.50 11.14
N ASP A 208 -1.15 -22.70 12.41
CA ASP A 208 -1.96 -22.21 13.54
C ASP A 208 -1.80 -20.70 13.84
N GLY A 209 -1.29 -19.92 12.90
CA GLY A 209 -1.06 -18.48 13.09
C GLY A 209 -1.82 -17.56 12.13
N LEU A 210 -2.46 -18.08 11.09
CA LEU A 210 -3.38 -17.25 10.31
C LEU A 210 -4.75 -17.34 10.96
N ASP A 211 -5.20 -16.19 11.46
CA ASP A 211 -6.50 -16.02 12.06
C ASP A 211 -7.56 -16.69 11.15
N GLU A 212 -8.12 -17.81 11.63
CA GLU A 212 -9.16 -18.57 10.94
C GLU A 212 -10.34 -17.68 10.57
N ALA A 213 -10.50 -16.56 11.31
CA ALA A 213 -11.43 -15.50 11.03
C ALA A 213 -11.13 -14.72 9.74
N LEU A 214 -9.85 -14.52 9.37
CA LEU A 214 -9.46 -13.90 8.08
C LEU A 214 -9.74 -14.84 6.91
N LEU A 215 -9.54 -16.14 7.12
CA LEU A 215 -9.91 -17.17 6.14
C LEU A 215 -11.43 -17.33 6.05
N GLU A 216 -12.18 -17.30 7.16
CA GLU A 216 -13.65 -17.36 7.15
C GLU A 216 -14.28 -16.09 6.56
N MET A 217 -13.72 -14.89 6.79
CA MET A 217 -14.15 -13.68 6.10
C MET A 217 -13.92 -13.75 4.58
N ALA A 218 -12.89 -14.47 4.14
CA ALA A 218 -12.65 -14.78 2.73
C ALA A 218 -13.57 -15.88 2.17
N TYR A 219 -14.12 -16.76 3.00
CA TYR A 219 -14.90 -17.93 2.59
C TYR A 219 -16.37 -17.66 2.26
N GLY A 220 -16.85 -16.42 2.31
CA GLY A 220 -18.20 -16.07 1.85
C GLY A 220 -18.42 -16.19 0.33
N GLY A 221 -17.36 -16.48 -0.43
CA GLY A 221 -17.36 -16.61 -1.89
C GLY A 221 -17.62 -18.01 -2.39
N ASP A 222 -17.91 -18.11 -3.68
CA ASP A 222 -18.16 -19.36 -4.40
C ASP A 222 -16.96 -20.28 -4.28
N LYS A 223 -17.16 -21.52 -3.75
CA LYS A 223 -16.08 -22.50 -3.48
C LYS A 223 -15.29 -22.93 -4.72
N ASP A 224 -15.82 -22.65 -5.91
CA ASP A 224 -15.23 -23.00 -7.21
C ASP A 224 -14.53 -21.81 -7.88
N ASP A 225 -14.28 -20.66 -7.19
CA ASP A 225 -13.63 -19.52 -7.82
C ASP A 225 -12.13 -19.80 -8.04
N LYS A 226 -11.75 -20.00 -9.29
CA LYS A 226 -10.36 -20.22 -9.74
C LYS A 226 -9.42 -19.07 -9.31
N TYR A 227 -9.92 -17.86 -9.18
CA TYR A 227 -9.14 -16.73 -8.69
C TYR A 227 -8.73 -16.90 -7.24
N PHE A 228 -9.65 -17.38 -6.39
CA PHE A 228 -9.36 -17.61 -4.98
C PHE A 228 -8.34 -18.72 -4.78
N GLU A 229 -8.45 -19.82 -5.52
CA GLU A 229 -7.45 -20.90 -5.47
C GLU A 229 -6.07 -20.43 -5.95
N LYS A 230 -6.02 -19.64 -7.03
CA LYS A 230 -4.78 -19.00 -7.49
C LYS A 230 -4.22 -18.04 -6.41
N PHE A 231 -5.09 -17.24 -5.79
CA PHE A 231 -4.72 -16.32 -4.72
C PHE A 231 -4.11 -17.08 -3.54
N LYS A 232 -4.79 -18.10 -2.99
CA LYS A 232 -4.29 -18.94 -1.90
C LYS A 232 -2.92 -19.56 -2.23
N LYS A 233 -2.80 -20.13 -3.42
CA LYS A 233 -1.54 -20.73 -3.87
C LYS A 233 -0.42 -19.70 -3.93
N SER A 234 -0.70 -18.49 -4.43
CA SER A 234 0.30 -17.44 -4.60
C SER A 234 0.73 -16.76 -3.29
N ILE A 235 -0.08 -16.85 -2.23
CA ILE A 235 0.30 -16.31 -0.92
C ILE A 235 0.88 -17.37 0.02
N SER A 236 0.84 -18.64 -0.34
CA SER A 236 1.19 -19.76 0.56
C SER A 236 2.63 -19.76 1.03
N SER A 237 3.56 -19.19 0.25
CA SER A 237 4.98 -19.06 0.62
C SER A 237 5.23 -17.99 1.70
N VAL A 238 4.43 -16.92 1.70
CA VAL A 238 4.51 -15.80 2.65
C VAL A 238 3.07 -15.35 2.94
N PRO A 239 2.34 -16.06 3.81
CA PRO A 239 0.91 -15.79 4.06
C PRO A 239 0.65 -14.43 4.71
N GLU A 240 1.61 -13.92 5.49
CA GLU A 240 1.56 -12.63 6.17
C GLU A 240 1.91 -11.43 5.28
N GLN A 241 2.15 -11.65 3.98
CA GLN A 241 2.47 -10.56 3.06
C GLN A 241 1.37 -9.49 3.03
N ILE A 242 1.75 -8.24 3.27
CA ILE A 242 0.84 -7.09 3.21
C ILE A 242 1.00 -6.29 1.93
N ILE A 243 2.13 -6.43 1.24
CA ILE A 243 2.43 -5.80 -0.05
C ILE A 243 2.90 -6.87 -1.03
N ARG A 244 2.45 -6.72 -2.28
CA ARG A 244 2.95 -7.48 -3.42
C ARG A 244 3.31 -6.51 -4.53
N TYR A 245 4.61 -6.33 -4.77
CA TYR A 245 5.14 -5.43 -5.79
C TYR A 245 5.55 -6.21 -7.03
N ASN A 246 4.95 -5.86 -8.18
CA ASN A 246 5.23 -6.50 -9.47
C ASN A 246 4.92 -5.53 -10.62
N ARG A 247 5.78 -4.53 -10.76
CA ARG A 247 5.58 -3.41 -11.67
C ARG A 247 5.48 -3.87 -13.13
N LEU A 248 4.49 -3.33 -13.88
CA LEU A 248 4.17 -3.60 -15.28
C LEU A 248 3.51 -4.97 -15.55
N GLU A 249 3.27 -5.75 -14.52
CA GLU A 249 2.59 -7.05 -14.59
C GLU A 249 1.10 -6.91 -14.26
N SER A 250 0.47 -7.99 -13.80
CA SER A 250 -0.94 -8.02 -13.44
C SER A 250 -1.14 -8.19 -11.93
N PRO A 251 -2.19 -7.60 -11.36
CA PRO A 251 -2.55 -7.84 -9.96
C PRO A 251 -2.93 -9.30 -9.71
N LEU A 252 -2.72 -9.74 -8.49
CA LEU A 252 -3.25 -10.97 -7.96
C LEU A 252 -4.63 -10.70 -7.33
N TRP A 253 -5.71 -11.10 -8.00
CA TRP A 253 -7.07 -10.86 -7.55
C TRP A 253 -7.56 -11.97 -6.61
N ILE A 254 -8.36 -11.58 -5.60
CA ILE A 254 -8.92 -12.53 -4.63
C ILE A 254 -10.14 -13.28 -5.19
N CYS A 255 -10.87 -12.66 -6.13
CA CYS A 255 -12.04 -13.25 -6.80
C CYS A 255 -12.18 -12.75 -8.24
N SER A 256 -13.11 -13.31 -8.98
CA SER A 256 -13.43 -12.92 -10.36
C SER A 256 -14.25 -11.61 -10.45
N LYS A 257 -14.80 -11.14 -9.32
CA LYS A 257 -15.66 -9.96 -9.27
C LYS A 257 -14.85 -8.68 -9.10
N SER A 258 -15.37 -7.57 -9.60
CA SER A 258 -14.77 -6.23 -9.44
C SER A 258 -13.31 -6.15 -9.93
N ILE A 259 -12.99 -6.88 -11.00
CA ILE A 259 -11.72 -6.73 -11.72
C ILE A 259 -11.88 -5.57 -12.70
N PRO A 260 -10.99 -4.55 -12.71
CA PRO A 260 -11.13 -3.43 -13.63
C PRO A 260 -10.80 -3.84 -15.07
N GLU A 261 -11.57 -3.30 -16.02
CA GLU A 261 -11.17 -3.29 -17.42
C GLU A 261 -10.14 -2.17 -17.69
N THR A 262 -9.45 -2.25 -18.82
CA THR A 262 -8.45 -1.24 -19.18
C THR A 262 -9.02 0.18 -19.19
N ASN A 263 -10.29 0.34 -19.56
CA ASN A 263 -10.98 1.63 -19.65
C ASN A 263 -11.35 2.20 -18.25
N ASP A 264 -11.42 1.36 -17.24
CA ASP A 264 -11.69 1.80 -15.86
C ASP A 264 -10.47 2.45 -15.21
N ILE A 265 -9.29 2.20 -15.77
CA ILE A 265 -8.02 2.76 -15.28
C ILE A 265 -7.69 4.01 -16.09
N PRO A 266 -7.80 5.21 -15.47
CA PRO A 266 -7.59 6.45 -16.19
C PRO A 266 -6.15 6.61 -16.63
N SER A 267 -5.93 7.13 -17.81
CA SER A 267 -4.61 7.49 -18.33
C SER A 267 -3.93 8.53 -17.43
N CYS A 268 -2.60 8.57 -17.45
CA CYS A 268 -1.81 9.54 -16.72
C CYS A 268 -2.19 10.96 -17.16
N GLN A 269 -2.69 11.76 -16.22
CA GLN A 269 -3.14 13.14 -16.51
C GLN A 269 -2.01 14.08 -16.96
N TYR A 270 -0.75 13.69 -16.75
CA TYR A 270 0.43 14.52 -17.06
C TYR A 270 1.03 14.24 -18.44
N CYS A 271 0.98 13.00 -18.92
CA CYS A 271 1.61 12.62 -20.19
C CYS A 271 0.70 11.80 -21.12
N GLY A 272 -0.53 11.50 -20.73
CA GLY A 272 -1.51 10.76 -21.52
C GLY A 272 -1.27 9.26 -21.68
N ASN A 273 -0.16 8.70 -21.16
CA ASN A 273 0.08 7.27 -21.24
C ASN A 273 -0.89 6.50 -20.35
N GLN A 274 -1.35 5.33 -20.81
CA GLN A 274 -2.14 4.43 -19.99
C GLN A 274 -1.34 4.03 -18.76
N ARG A 275 -1.97 4.09 -17.57
CA ARG A 275 -1.34 3.60 -16.34
C ARG A 275 -1.25 2.09 -16.37
N SER A 276 -0.20 1.57 -15.79
CA SER A 276 0.01 0.15 -15.57
C SER A 276 0.06 -0.18 -14.08
N PHE A 277 -0.25 -1.43 -13.77
CA PHE A 277 -0.12 -1.95 -12.41
C PHE A 277 1.32 -1.80 -11.89
N GLU A 278 1.45 -1.50 -10.61
CA GLU A 278 2.76 -1.43 -9.97
C GLU A 278 2.85 -2.31 -8.72
N PHE A 279 1.91 -2.17 -7.81
CA PHE A 279 1.85 -3.00 -6.61
C PHE A 279 0.43 -3.11 -6.09
N GLN A 280 0.22 -4.05 -5.18
CA GLN A 280 -1.04 -4.19 -4.47
C GLN A 280 -0.83 -4.29 -2.97
N ILE A 281 -1.83 -3.79 -2.23
CA ILE A 281 -1.95 -3.93 -0.79
C ILE A 281 -2.88 -5.09 -0.54
N MET A 282 -2.40 -6.04 0.26
CA MET A 282 -3.09 -7.28 0.58
C MET A 282 -4.01 -7.09 1.80
N PRO A 283 -5.13 -7.82 1.91
CA PRO A 283 -6.05 -7.69 3.03
C PRO A 283 -5.40 -8.01 4.39
N GLN A 284 -4.32 -8.78 4.41
CA GLN A 284 -3.56 -9.08 5.64
C GLN A 284 -3.10 -7.84 6.41
N ILE A 285 -2.95 -6.69 5.75
CA ILE A 285 -2.61 -5.42 6.42
C ILE A 285 -3.65 -5.05 7.49
N LEU A 286 -4.91 -5.45 7.31
CA LEU A 286 -6.02 -5.09 8.20
C LEU A 286 -5.78 -5.55 9.63
N SER A 287 -5.12 -6.69 9.86
CA SER A 287 -4.80 -7.23 11.17
C SER A 287 -3.84 -6.33 11.97
N TYR A 288 -3.03 -5.53 11.27
CA TYR A 288 -2.05 -4.63 11.88
C TYR A 288 -2.59 -3.21 12.13
N LEU A 289 -3.70 -2.83 11.48
CA LEU A 289 -4.23 -1.46 11.58
C LEU A 289 -4.90 -1.15 12.92
N LYS A 290 -5.23 -2.17 13.75
CA LYS A 290 -5.88 -2.04 15.07
C LYS A 290 -7.11 -1.13 15.00
N LEU A 291 -7.96 -1.36 14.01
CA LEU A 291 -9.19 -0.60 13.83
C LEU A 291 -10.14 -0.87 15.01
N PRO A 292 -10.88 0.13 15.55
CA PRO A 292 -11.78 -0.09 16.65
C PRO A 292 -12.94 -1.00 16.26
N GLU A 293 -13.24 -1.97 17.08
CA GLU A 293 -14.44 -2.80 17.02
C GLU A 293 -15.70 -2.00 17.43
N SER A 294 -16.00 -0.90 16.76
CA SER A 294 -17.22 -0.19 17.10
C SER A 294 -18.40 -0.83 16.37
N SER A 295 -19.38 -1.28 17.12
CA SER A 295 -20.61 -1.98 16.69
C SER A 295 -21.51 -1.20 15.71
N THR A 296 -21.12 -0.02 15.28
CA THR A 296 -21.89 0.86 14.36
C THR A 296 -21.15 1.27 13.10
N GLN A 297 -19.84 1.05 13.03
CA GLN A 297 -19.04 1.27 11.81
C GLN A 297 -18.61 -0.10 11.30
N GLU A 298 -19.12 -0.50 10.15
CA GLU A 298 -18.47 -1.55 9.37
C GLU A 298 -17.04 -1.12 9.17
N SER A 299 -16.10 -1.90 9.70
CA SER A 299 -14.67 -1.59 9.67
C SER A 299 -14.18 -1.42 8.22
N PHE A 300 -13.11 -0.66 8.05
CA PHE A 300 -12.39 -0.62 6.78
C PHE A 300 -12.03 -2.04 6.35
N ASN A 301 -12.60 -2.49 5.26
CA ASN A 301 -12.39 -3.83 4.71
C ASN A 301 -12.29 -3.77 3.19
N PHE A 302 -11.47 -4.60 2.59
CA PHE A 302 -11.26 -4.71 1.14
C PHE A 302 -10.71 -6.09 0.79
N GLY A 303 -10.88 -6.51 -0.46
CA GLY A 303 -10.24 -7.71 -1.00
C GLY A 303 -8.79 -7.42 -1.37
N VAL A 304 -8.58 -6.53 -2.34
CA VAL A 304 -7.25 -6.09 -2.79
C VAL A 304 -7.30 -4.60 -3.15
N LEU A 305 -6.27 -3.85 -2.81
CA LEU A 305 -6.07 -2.48 -3.30
C LEU A 305 -4.94 -2.50 -4.34
N ALA A 306 -5.30 -2.40 -5.62
CA ALA A 306 -4.33 -2.42 -6.71
C ALA A 306 -3.95 -0.98 -7.11
N VAL A 307 -2.65 -0.67 -7.07
CA VAL A 307 -2.11 0.65 -7.42
C VAL A 307 -1.57 0.63 -8.85
N TYR A 308 -2.01 1.61 -9.62
CA TYR A 308 -1.63 1.82 -11.02
C TYR A 308 -0.91 3.14 -11.17
N THR A 309 0.26 3.13 -11.80
CA THR A 309 1.10 4.30 -11.97
C THR A 309 1.45 4.56 -13.43
N CYS A 310 1.98 5.74 -13.71
CA CYS A 310 2.51 6.05 -15.04
C CYS A 310 3.73 5.16 -15.35
N PRO A 311 3.68 4.31 -16.39
CA PRO A 311 4.78 3.39 -16.73
C PRO A 311 6.08 4.13 -17.08
N LYS A 312 5.98 5.35 -17.59
CA LYS A 312 7.14 6.19 -17.93
C LYS A 312 7.67 6.97 -16.72
N SER A 313 7.05 6.86 -15.56
CA SER A 313 7.39 7.69 -14.39
C SER A 313 7.62 9.17 -14.77
N CYS A 314 6.72 9.70 -15.64
CA CYS A 314 6.86 11.04 -16.23
C CYS A 314 7.06 12.12 -15.14
N ASP A 315 7.86 13.13 -15.48
CA ASP A 315 8.15 14.25 -14.59
C ASP A 315 7.81 15.59 -15.25
N PRO A 316 6.57 16.06 -15.14
CA PRO A 316 6.12 17.34 -15.70
C PRO A 316 6.53 18.55 -14.85
N GLY A 317 7.45 18.39 -13.88
CA GLY A 317 7.85 19.42 -12.93
C GLY A 317 7.04 19.48 -11.64
N GLN A 318 5.88 18.85 -11.57
CA GLN A 318 5.12 18.71 -10.33
C GLN A 318 5.77 17.65 -9.44
N LYS A 319 6.00 17.96 -8.17
CA LYS A 319 6.80 17.10 -7.27
C LYS A 319 6.05 15.85 -6.78
N TYR A 320 4.74 15.97 -6.52
CA TYR A 320 3.85 14.85 -6.17
C TYR A 320 2.82 14.65 -7.27
N LYS A 321 2.92 13.53 -7.99
CA LYS A 321 2.06 13.18 -9.11
C LYS A 321 0.95 12.27 -8.62
N LYS A 322 -0.31 12.61 -8.95
CA LYS A 322 -1.46 11.75 -8.62
C LYS A 322 -1.43 10.50 -9.49
N GLU A 323 -1.53 9.37 -8.84
CA GLU A 323 -1.66 8.06 -9.45
C GLU A 323 -3.05 7.47 -9.13
N PHE A 324 -3.32 6.23 -9.48
CA PHE A 324 -4.64 5.64 -9.38
C PHE A 324 -4.62 4.38 -8.53
N LEU A 325 -5.70 4.14 -7.78
CA LEU A 325 -5.93 2.93 -7.00
C LEU A 325 -7.30 2.37 -7.34
N TRP A 326 -7.35 1.08 -7.59
CA TRP A 326 -8.56 0.29 -7.72
C TRP A 326 -8.78 -0.54 -6.45
N GLU A 327 -9.98 -0.44 -5.88
CA GLU A 327 -10.40 -1.25 -4.74
C GLU A 327 -11.21 -2.44 -5.25
N GLN A 328 -10.74 -3.66 -5.00
CA GLN A 328 -11.55 -4.85 -5.13
C GLN A 328 -12.31 -5.08 -3.82
N CYS A 329 -13.62 -5.27 -3.90
CA CYS A 329 -14.45 -5.55 -2.74
C CYS A 329 -14.01 -6.85 -2.05
N PRO A 330 -14.20 -6.99 -0.72
CA PRO A 330 -13.99 -8.26 -0.03
C PRO A 330 -14.98 -9.31 -0.56
N LEU A 331 -14.65 -10.57 -0.33
CA LEU A 331 -15.51 -11.72 -0.69
C LEU A 331 -16.82 -11.73 0.11
#